data_e31a7b422e1f0a1cba90c798ba6881c9
#
_entry.id   e31a7b422e1f0a1cba90c798ba6881c9
#
_cell.length_a   1.000
_cell.length_b   1.000
_cell.length_c   1.000
_cell.angle_alpha   90.00
_cell.angle_beta   90.00
_cell.angle_gamma   90.00
#
_symmetry.space_group_name_H-M   'P 1'
#
loop_
_entity.id
_entity.type
_entity.pdbx_description
1 polymer ?
#
loop_
_entity_poly.entity_id
_entity_poly.type
_entity_poly.pdbx_seq_one_letter_code
_entity_poly.pdbx_strand_id
1 'polypeptide(L)'
;MSANRRQLRGSQRINKSKGKRKEYSKILIVAEGEKTEPQYFEKFAALLKAKAVRVVRLDPIGLGKDPLSVVLDADKRRKKERRDGDAFDQVWCVVDVDEHAGLERACIEAGRLDIKIAISSPCFEIWLLWHFEERTAWVDAATLARELKKRGFSGKSIPTGFPYANYVAAMNRANKCEQVRIKHAPPNPSSSVASLISALVTAYTEPIKT
;
A
#
# COMPACT_ATOMS: atom_id res chain seq x y z
N MET A 1 -67.90 -39.09 -22.76
CA MET A 1 -66.55 -39.56 -22.31
C MET A 1 -65.57 -38.45 -22.63
N SER A 2 -65.16 -37.69 -21.67
CA SER A 2 -64.34 -36.46 -21.87
C SER A 2 -62.99 -36.73 -21.27
N ALA A 3 -61.92 -36.74 -22.10
CA ALA A 3 -60.55 -36.99 -21.68
C ALA A 3 -59.82 -35.62 -21.47
N ASN A 4 -59.46 -35.40 -20.25
CA ASN A 4 -58.80 -34.20 -19.73
C ASN A 4 -57.30 -34.26 -20.08
N ARG A 5 -56.79 -33.40 -20.99
CA ARG A 5 -55.35 -33.22 -21.28
C ARG A 5 -54.79 -32.15 -20.37
N ARG A 6 -54.12 -32.53 -19.29
CA ARG A 6 -53.27 -31.65 -18.51
C ARG A 6 -51.95 -31.39 -19.26
N GLN A 7 -51.78 -30.17 -19.76
CA GLN A 7 -50.49 -29.70 -20.26
C GLN A 7 -49.57 -29.38 -19.08
N LEU A 8 -48.46 -30.13 -18.98
CA LEU A 8 -47.34 -29.85 -18.09
C LEU A 8 -46.56 -28.65 -18.65
N ARG A 9 -46.67 -27.48 -18.00
CA ARG A 9 -45.78 -26.35 -18.25
C ARG A 9 -44.41 -26.66 -17.64
N GLY A 10 -43.44 -27.04 -18.46
CA GLY A 10 -42.03 -27.14 -18.09
C GLY A 10 -41.50 -25.72 -17.75
N SER A 11 -41.22 -25.43 -16.49
CA SER A 11 -40.50 -24.25 -16.11
C SER A 11 -39.04 -24.39 -16.55
N GLN A 12 -38.67 -23.74 -17.62
CA GLN A 12 -37.23 -23.57 -17.97
C GLN A 12 -36.58 -22.73 -16.91
N ARG A 13 -35.78 -23.36 -16.05
CA ARG A 13 -34.83 -22.66 -15.19
C ARG A 13 -33.80 -21.97 -16.09
N ILE A 14 -33.93 -20.67 -16.23
CA ILE A 14 -32.91 -19.82 -16.84
C ILE A 14 -31.68 -19.90 -15.91
N ASN A 15 -30.70 -20.70 -16.29
CA ASN A 15 -29.37 -20.67 -15.67
C ASN A 15 -28.76 -19.29 -15.97
N LYS A 16 -28.97 -18.33 -15.05
CA LYS A 16 -28.16 -17.11 -15.07
C LYS A 16 -26.71 -17.54 -14.89
N SER A 17 -25.92 -17.48 -15.95
CA SER A 17 -24.48 -17.59 -15.89
C SER A 17 -24.01 -16.59 -14.83
N LYS A 18 -23.48 -17.09 -13.71
CA LYS A 18 -22.75 -16.25 -12.75
C LYS A 18 -21.60 -15.63 -13.52
N GLY A 19 -21.72 -14.35 -13.87
CA GLY A 19 -20.62 -13.62 -14.47
C GLY A 19 -19.37 -13.85 -13.62
N LYS A 20 -18.28 -14.25 -14.25
CA LYS A 20 -16.98 -14.45 -13.57
C LYS A 20 -16.69 -13.18 -12.78
N ARG A 21 -16.67 -13.30 -11.45
CA ARG A 21 -16.36 -12.19 -10.55
C ARG A 21 -14.90 -11.82 -10.83
N LYS A 22 -14.63 -10.57 -11.20
CA LYS A 22 -13.26 -10.10 -11.36
C LYS A 22 -12.54 -10.31 -10.03
N GLU A 23 -11.55 -11.19 -10.02
CA GLU A 23 -10.66 -11.37 -8.87
C GLU A 23 -9.54 -10.32 -8.96
N TYR A 24 -9.37 -9.57 -7.89
CA TYR A 24 -8.31 -8.58 -7.75
C TYR A 24 -7.28 -9.11 -6.76
N SER A 25 -6.01 -8.80 -6.98
CA SER A 25 -4.94 -9.17 -6.06
C SER A 25 -5.19 -8.62 -4.66
N LYS A 26 -5.07 -9.48 -3.66
CA LYS A 26 -5.14 -9.10 -2.25
C LYS A 26 -3.79 -8.59 -1.80
N ILE A 27 -3.73 -7.35 -1.34
CA ILE A 27 -2.49 -6.69 -0.93
C ILE A 27 -2.57 -6.32 0.55
N LEU A 28 -1.58 -6.79 1.31
CA LEU A 28 -1.35 -6.37 2.70
C LEU A 28 -0.29 -5.27 2.71
N ILE A 29 -0.57 -4.15 3.37
CA ILE A 29 0.36 -3.06 3.61
C ILE A 29 0.54 -2.92 5.12
N VAL A 30 1.76 -3.06 5.61
CA VAL A 30 2.12 -2.86 7.01
C VAL A 30 3.00 -1.62 7.10
N ALA A 31 2.53 -0.61 7.81
CA ALA A 31 3.24 0.66 7.97
C ALA A 31 3.89 0.75 9.35
N GLU A 32 5.10 1.31 9.39
CA GLU A 32 5.79 1.66 10.63
C GLU A 32 5.05 2.75 11.39
N GLY A 33 4.60 3.79 10.67
CA GLY A 33 3.91 4.94 11.22
C GLY A 33 2.49 4.61 11.68
N GLU A 34 2.07 5.32 12.76
CA GLU A 34 0.77 5.06 13.41
C GLU A 34 -0.41 5.72 12.70
N LYS A 35 -0.18 6.80 11.93
CA LYS A 35 -1.27 7.65 11.40
C LYS A 35 -1.12 8.00 9.93
N THR A 36 -0.01 8.61 9.55
CA THR A 36 0.14 9.25 8.24
C THR A 36 0.07 8.22 7.10
N GLU A 37 0.90 7.18 7.16
CA GLU A 37 0.99 6.14 6.13
C GLU A 37 -0.30 5.32 6.04
N PRO A 38 -0.86 4.80 7.15
CA PRO A 38 -2.14 4.09 7.08
C PRO A 38 -3.25 4.95 6.51
N GLN A 39 -3.38 6.20 6.96
CA GLN A 39 -4.38 7.14 6.47
C GLN A 39 -4.22 7.38 4.96
N TYR A 40 -2.98 7.54 4.48
CA TYR A 40 -2.70 7.73 3.06
C TYR A 40 -3.15 6.52 2.25
N PHE A 41 -2.70 5.32 2.60
CA PHE A 41 -2.99 4.12 1.81
C PHE A 41 -4.47 3.71 1.89
N GLU A 42 -5.15 3.89 3.02
CA GLU A 42 -6.60 3.68 3.13
C GLU A 42 -7.38 4.59 2.18
N LYS A 43 -7.03 5.88 2.15
CA LYS A 43 -7.67 6.86 1.25
C LYS A 43 -7.32 6.61 -0.22
N PHE A 44 -6.08 6.25 -0.50
CA PHE A 44 -5.65 5.91 -1.86
C PHE A 44 -6.34 4.63 -2.37
N ALA A 45 -6.45 3.59 -1.53
CA ALA A 45 -7.22 2.38 -1.85
C ALA A 45 -8.70 2.71 -2.13
N ALA A 46 -9.29 3.62 -1.35
CA ALA A 46 -10.66 4.10 -1.59
C ALA A 46 -10.79 4.85 -2.91
N LEU A 47 -9.82 5.68 -3.30
CA LEU A 47 -9.75 6.34 -4.61
C LEU A 47 -9.77 5.32 -5.75
N LEU A 48 -8.99 4.25 -5.63
CA LEU A 48 -8.94 3.16 -6.61
C LEU A 48 -10.15 2.22 -6.54
N LYS A 49 -11.07 2.40 -5.57
CA LYS A 49 -12.15 1.44 -5.25
C LYS A 49 -11.63 0.03 -4.95
N ALA A 50 -10.43 -0.05 -4.39
CA ALA A 50 -9.67 -1.26 -4.15
C ALA A 50 -10.15 -1.98 -2.87
N LYS A 51 -11.12 -2.88 -3.00
CA LYS A 51 -11.74 -3.59 -1.87
C LYS A 51 -10.86 -4.67 -1.21
N ALA A 52 -9.82 -5.12 -1.89
CA ALA A 52 -8.93 -6.19 -1.42
C ALA A 52 -7.56 -5.68 -0.93
N VAL A 53 -7.44 -4.37 -0.63
CA VAL A 53 -6.27 -3.81 0.05
C VAL A 53 -6.55 -3.74 1.54
N ARG A 54 -5.66 -4.35 2.33
CA ARG A 54 -5.68 -4.27 3.78
C ARG A 54 -4.49 -3.47 4.27
N VAL A 55 -4.76 -2.35 4.91
CA VAL A 55 -3.74 -1.49 5.52
C VAL A 55 -3.76 -1.72 7.02
N VAL A 56 -2.61 -1.99 7.61
CA VAL A 56 -2.45 -2.19 9.05
C VAL A 56 -1.24 -1.42 9.55
N ARG A 57 -1.28 -1.04 10.83
CA ARG A 57 -0.15 -0.46 11.56
C ARG A 57 0.65 -1.57 12.21
N LEU A 58 1.92 -1.30 12.46
CA LEU A 58 2.72 -2.11 13.36
C LEU A 58 2.04 -2.18 14.74
N ASP A 59 1.93 -3.38 15.30
CA ASP A 59 1.42 -3.54 16.66
C ASP A 59 2.50 -3.04 17.65
N PRO A 60 2.22 -2.01 18.46
CA PRO A 60 3.23 -1.42 19.35
C PRO A 60 3.63 -2.32 20.51
N ILE A 61 2.98 -3.47 20.70
CA ILE A 61 3.23 -4.34 21.84
C ILE A 61 4.43 -5.25 21.57
N GLY A 62 5.61 -4.88 22.10
CA GLY A 62 6.76 -5.77 22.31
C GLY A 62 7.83 -5.82 21.20
N LEU A 63 7.64 -5.15 20.07
CA LEU A 63 8.66 -4.99 19.04
C LEU A 63 9.02 -3.50 18.97
N GLY A 64 10.30 -3.15 18.98
CA GLY A 64 10.76 -1.77 18.73
C GLY A 64 10.21 -1.24 17.40
N LYS A 65 10.15 0.06 17.25
CA LYS A 65 9.78 0.71 15.99
C LYS A 65 10.98 0.71 15.04
N ASP A 66 11.46 -0.46 14.64
CA ASP A 66 12.55 -0.60 13.69
C ASP A 66 12.07 -1.32 12.42
N PRO A 67 12.69 -1.09 11.27
CA PRO A 67 12.27 -1.66 10.00
C PRO A 67 12.18 -3.19 9.98
N LEU A 68 13.05 -3.89 10.73
CA LEU A 68 13.01 -5.35 10.81
C LEU A 68 11.75 -5.83 11.53
N SER A 69 11.35 -5.13 12.60
CA SER A 69 10.11 -5.44 13.34
C SER A 69 8.88 -5.31 12.46
N VAL A 70 8.84 -4.32 11.54
CA VAL A 70 7.75 -4.17 10.55
C VAL A 70 7.67 -5.39 9.64
N VAL A 71 8.82 -5.87 9.13
CA VAL A 71 8.90 -7.04 8.25
C VAL A 71 8.43 -8.31 8.97
N LEU A 72 8.89 -8.52 10.21
CA LEU A 72 8.51 -9.71 11.00
C LEU A 72 7.01 -9.71 11.37
N ASP A 73 6.43 -8.54 11.70
CA ASP A 73 4.99 -8.41 11.94
C ASP A 73 4.19 -8.68 10.65
N ALA A 74 4.65 -8.18 9.53
CA ALA A 74 4.02 -8.43 8.23
C ALA A 74 3.98 -9.94 7.90
N ASP A 75 5.07 -10.66 8.12
CA ASP A 75 5.15 -12.10 7.92
C ASP A 75 4.22 -12.87 8.88
N LYS A 76 4.20 -12.48 10.17
CA LYS A 76 3.30 -13.05 11.17
C LYS A 76 1.83 -12.89 10.75
N ARG A 77 1.43 -11.70 10.30
CA ARG A 77 0.06 -11.43 9.82
C ARG A 77 -0.25 -12.22 8.56
N ARG A 78 0.63 -12.22 7.57
CA ARG A 78 0.47 -13.02 6.35
C ARG A 78 0.25 -14.50 6.65
N LYS A 79 1.05 -15.08 7.55
CA LYS A 79 0.93 -16.48 7.97
C LYS A 79 -0.38 -16.77 8.69
N LYS A 80 -0.86 -15.83 9.51
CA LYS A 80 -2.16 -15.95 10.19
C LYS A 80 -3.30 -15.97 9.17
N GLU A 81 -3.39 -14.96 8.31
CA GLU A 81 -4.47 -14.86 7.31
C GLU A 81 -4.47 -16.06 6.36
N ARG A 82 -3.28 -16.54 5.95
CA ARG A 82 -3.18 -17.75 5.14
C ARG A 82 -3.76 -19.00 5.80
N ARG A 83 -3.57 -19.15 7.13
CA ARG A 83 -4.18 -20.25 7.90
C ARG A 83 -5.70 -20.13 7.99
N ASP A 84 -6.19 -18.90 8.04
CA ASP A 84 -7.61 -18.58 8.09
C ASP A 84 -8.30 -18.65 6.70
N GLY A 85 -7.55 -19.06 5.65
CA GLY A 85 -8.06 -19.21 4.28
C GLY A 85 -8.13 -17.91 3.48
N ASP A 86 -7.55 -16.81 3.98
CA ASP A 86 -7.57 -15.48 3.36
C ASP A 86 -6.15 -14.99 3.01
N ALA A 87 -5.46 -15.73 2.15
CA ALA A 87 -4.09 -15.43 1.76
C ALA A 87 -3.97 -14.10 0.98
N PHE A 88 -2.87 -13.37 1.22
CA PHE A 88 -2.48 -12.22 0.41
C PHE A 88 -1.57 -12.62 -0.75
N ASP A 89 -1.78 -12.00 -1.91
CA ASP A 89 -0.94 -12.18 -3.10
C ASP A 89 0.35 -11.34 -3.02
N GLN A 90 0.29 -10.20 -2.34
CA GLN A 90 1.44 -9.34 -2.12
C GLN A 90 1.43 -8.80 -0.69
N VAL A 91 2.63 -8.66 -0.12
CA VAL A 91 2.85 -8.04 1.19
C VAL A 91 3.88 -6.93 1.04
N TRP A 92 3.55 -5.76 1.54
CA TRP A 92 4.39 -4.58 1.51
C TRP A 92 4.60 -4.02 2.91
N CYS A 93 5.85 -3.68 3.23
CA CYS A 93 6.20 -2.88 4.39
C CYS A 93 6.49 -1.45 3.96
N VAL A 94 6.06 -0.47 4.74
CA VAL A 94 6.37 0.96 4.53
C VAL A 94 7.18 1.43 5.71
N VAL A 95 8.41 1.87 5.45
CA VAL A 95 9.38 2.26 6.47
C VAL A 95 10.12 3.54 6.08
N ASP A 96 10.59 4.26 7.06
CA ASP A 96 11.43 5.44 6.90
C ASP A 96 12.89 5.10 7.11
N VAL A 97 13.80 5.91 6.53
CA VAL A 97 15.25 5.75 6.73
C VAL A 97 15.68 6.27 8.10
N ASP A 98 14.78 6.99 8.78
CA ASP A 98 15.07 7.77 9.97
C ASP A 98 15.92 6.98 10.98
N GLU A 99 17.22 7.33 11.10
CA GLU A 99 18.21 6.89 12.09
C GLU A 99 18.36 5.36 12.33
N HIS A 100 17.81 4.50 11.45
CA HIS A 100 17.76 3.06 11.70
C HIS A 100 18.95 2.29 11.13
N ALA A 101 19.89 1.92 12.02
CA ALA A 101 20.94 0.95 11.72
C ALA A 101 20.43 -0.44 11.25
N GLY A 102 19.11 -0.67 11.33
CA GLY A 102 18.46 -1.96 11.00
C GLY A 102 17.93 -2.09 9.58
N LEU A 103 17.98 -1.05 8.74
CA LEU A 103 17.35 -1.07 7.42
C LEU A 103 17.91 -2.16 6.50
N GLU A 104 19.23 -2.35 6.46
CA GLU A 104 19.86 -3.38 5.63
C GLU A 104 19.38 -4.78 6.04
N ARG A 105 19.33 -5.06 7.34
CA ARG A 105 18.84 -6.33 7.88
C ARG A 105 17.37 -6.56 7.53
N ALA A 106 16.55 -5.50 7.62
CA ALA A 106 15.14 -5.53 7.23
C ALA A 106 14.99 -5.88 5.75
N CYS A 107 15.79 -5.28 4.87
CA CYS A 107 15.76 -5.55 3.43
C CYS A 107 16.18 -7.00 3.10
N ILE A 108 17.23 -7.51 3.76
CA ILE A 108 17.67 -8.90 3.59
C ILE A 108 16.56 -9.87 4.00
N GLU A 109 15.98 -9.65 5.19
CA GLU A 109 14.91 -10.52 5.71
C GLU A 109 13.64 -10.44 4.87
N ALA A 110 13.27 -9.26 4.41
CA ALA A 110 12.13 -9.08 3.51
C ALA A 110 12.32 -9.84 2.20
N GLY A 111 13.53 -9.77 1.61
CA GLY A 111 13.86 -10.55 0.41
C GLY A 111 13.74 -12.05 0.65
N ARG A 112 14.23 -12.55 1.81
CA ARG A 112 14.11 -13.95 2.21
C ARG A 112 12.65 -14.41 2.38
N LEU A 113 11.79 -13.52 2.84
CA LEU A 113 10.38 -13.77 3.08
C LEU A 113 9.47 -13.45 1.89
N ASP A 114 10.01 -12.99 0.76
CA ASP A 114 9.22 -12.49 -0.37
C ASP A 114 8.22 -11.38 0.05
N ILE A 115 8.71 -10.45 0.89
CA ILE A 115 8.01 -9.25 1.32
C ILE A 115 8.68 -8.05 0.65
N LYS A 116 7.88 -7.15 0.10
CA LYS A 116 8.36 -5.94 -0.54
C LYS A 116 8.47 -4.81 0.48
N ILE A 117 9.47 -3.95 0.34
CA ILE A 117 9.64 -2.77 1.20
C ILE A 117 9.56 -1.50 0.36
N ALA A 118 8.72 -0.57 0.80
CA ALA A 118 8.68 0.80 0.33
C ALA A 118 9.39 1.69 1.37
N ILE A 119 10.51 2.28 0.97
CA ILE A 119 11.40 3.05 1.84
C ILE A 119 11.31 4.53 1.45
N SER A 120 11.26 5.44 2.42
CA SER A 120 11.34 6.88 2.20
C SER A 120 12.50 7.50 2.96
N SER A 121 13.21 8.44 2.34
CA SER A 121 14.33 9.20 2.91
C SER A 121 14.10 10.71 2.72
N PRO A 122 14.08 11.52 3.78
CA PRO A 122 14.30 11.12 5.17
C PRO A 122 13.11 10.37 5.78
N CYS A 123 11.88 10.65 5.37
CA CYS A 123 10.65 10.08 5.91
C CYS A 123 9.51 10.14 4.89
N PHE A 124 8.37 9.49 5.18
CA PHE A 124 7.20 9.39 4.31
C PHE A 124 6.63 10.74 3.86
N GLU A 125 6.84 11.79 4.65
CA GLU A 125 6.41 13.15 4.34
C GLU A 125 6.97 13.67 3.01
N ILE A 126 8.11 13.17 2.51
CA ILE A 126 8.63 13.54 1.18
C ILE A 126 7.69 13.06 0.07
N TRP A 127 7.13 11.85 0.20
CA TRP A 127 6.13 11.34 -0.72
C TRP A 127 4.88 12.23 -0.76
N LEU A 128 4.41 12.69 0.41
CA LEU A 128 3.26 13.60 0.50
C LEU A 128 3.55 14.96 -0.13
N LEU A 129 4.75 15.52 0.09
CA LEU A 129 5.16 16.79 -0.50
C LEU A 129 5.16 16.71 -2.03
N TRP A 130 5.58 15.60 -2.60
CA TRP A 130 5.60 15.39 -4.05
C TRP A 130 4.21 15.37 -4.71
N HIS A 131 3.13 15.30 -3.98
CA HIS A 131 1.79 15.54 -4.53
C HIS A 131 1.55 17.02 -4.88
N PHE A 132 2.30 17.92 -4.27
CA PHE A 132 2.16 19.38 -4.45
C PHE A 132 3.27 19.96 -5.31
N GLU A 133 4.51 19.64 -5.04
CA GLU A 133 5.68 20.25 -5.67
C GLU A 133 6.85 19.28 -5.82
N GLU A 134 7.81 19.67 -6.66
CA GLU A 134 9.07 18.97 -6.82
C GLU A 134 10.06 19.37 -5.71
N ARG A 135 10.75 18.38 -5.18
CA ARG A 135 11.85 18.56 -4.24
C ARG A 135 12.92 17.54 -4.56
N THR A 136 14.05 17.99 -5.07
CA THR A 136 15.22 17.16 -5.40
C THR A 136 16.42 17.49 -4.53
N ALA A 137 16.45 18.68 -3.90
CA ALA A 137 17.49 19.08 -2.97
C ALA A 137 17.29 18.38 -1.62
N TRP A 138 18.40 18.09 -0.95
CA TRP A 138 18.41 17.53 0.41
C TRP A 138 17.45 18.25 1.35
N VAL A 139 16.78 17.49 2.19
CA VAL A 139 15.77 18.02 3.12
C VAL A 139 15.69 17.19 4.40
N ASP A 140 15.57 17.83 5.55
CA ASP A 140 15.31 17.16 6.83
C ASP A 140 13.81 17.01 7.11
N ALA A 141 13.48 16.11 8.06
CA ALA A 141 12.09 15.85 8.46
C ALA A 141 11.38 17.08 9.03
N ALA A 142 12.11 17.95 9.77
CA ALA A 142 11.53 19.15 10.34
C ALA A 142 11.12 20.17 9.25
N THR A 143 11.93 20.30 8.22
CA THR A 143 11.60 21.13 7.05
C THR A 143 10.39 20.57 6.30
N LEU A 144 10.33 19.25 6.06
CA LEU A 144 9.16 18.61 5.45
C LEU A 144 7.88 18.86 6.27
N ALA A 145 7.94 18.69 7.58
CA ALA A 145 6.80 18.97 8.46
C ALA A 145 6.33 20.43 8.35
N ARG A 146 7.26 21.42 8.28
CA ARG A 146 6.92 22.84 8.09
C ARG A 146 6.26 23.10 6.73
N GLU A 147 6.79 22.50 5.66
CA GLU A 147 6.23 22.64 4.32
C GLU A 147 4.82 22.03 4.21
N LEU A 148 4.60 20.85 4.80
CA LEU A 148 3.29 20.21 4.83
C LEU A 148 2.30 21.00 5.72
N LYS A 149 2.75 21.58 6.82
CA LYS A 149 1.90 22.46 7.66
C LYS A 149 1.32 23.62 6.86
N LYS A 150 2.09 24.25 5.96
CA LYS A 150 1.60 25.32 5.06
C LYS A 150 0.48 24.82 4.11
N ARG A 151 0.37 23.52 3.91
CA ARG A 151 -0.63 22.85 3.05
C ARG A 151 -1.78 22.23 3.85
N GLY A 152 -1.93 22.64 5.12
CA GLY A 152 -3.06 22.25 5.97
C GLY A 152 -2.85 20.95 6.75
N PHE A 153 -1.63 20.40 6.77
CA PHE A 153 -1.36 19.25 7.65
C PHE A 153 -1.33 19.69 9.12
N SER A 154 -1.93 18.89 9.99
CA SER A 154 -1.91 19.08 11.44
C SER A 154 -1.25 17.88 12.11
N GLY A 155 0.01 18.05 12.52
CA GLY A 155 0.83 16.94 12.99
C GLY A 155 0.90 15.82 11.96
N LYS A 156 0.55 14.60 12.36
CA LYS A 156 0.53 13.39 11.49
C LYS A 156 -0.80 13.16 10.75
N SER A 157 -1.70 14.16 10.71
CA SER A 157 -3.00 14.03 10.05
C SER A 157 -2.98 14.65 8.66
N ILE A 158 -3.39 13.87 7.66
CA ILE A 158 -3.53 14.32 6.27
C ILE A 158 -4.85 15.14 6.15
N PRO A 159 -4.83 16.35 5.57
CA PRO A 159 -6.02 17.16 5.41
C PRO A 159 -7.04 16.52 4.46
N THR A 160 -8.33 16.80 4.66
CA THR A 160 -9.42 16.25 3.83
C THR A 160 -9.26 16.60 2.36
N GLY A 161 -8.72 17.78 2.04
CA GLY A 161 -8.47 18.26 0.67
C GLY A 161 -7.15 17.78 0.06
N PHE A 162 -6.46 16.79 0.62
CA PHE A 162 -5.21 16.29 0.07
C PHE A 162 -5.41 15.73 -1.36
N PRO A 163 -4.55 16.13 -2.33
CA PRO A 163 -4.75 15.81 -3.75
C PRO A 163 -4.26 14.40 -4.09
N TYR A 164 -4.91 13.35 -3.60
CA TYR A 164 -4.56 11.95 -3.90
C TYR A 164 -4.49 11.65 -5.40
N ALA A 165 -5.31 12.34 -6.22
CA ALA A 165 -5.31 12.18 -7.69
C ALA A 165 -3.97 12.60 -8.34
N ASN A 166 -3.16 13.40 -7.65
CA ASN A 166 -1.83 13.83 -8.13
C ASN A 166 -0.75 12.74 -7.96
N TYR A 167 -1.12 11.50 -7.65
CA TYR A 167 -0.16 10.41 -7.44
C TYR A 167 0.76 10.18 -8.66
N VAL A 168 0.29 10.38 -9.87
CA VAL A 168 1.12 10.26 -11.09
C VAL A 168 2.23 11.32 -11.09
N ALA A 169 1.89 12.57 -10.72
CA ALA A 169 2.89 13.62 -10.60
C ALA A 169 3.90 13.31 -9.48
N ALA A 170 3.43 12.79 -8.34
CA ALA A 170 4.28 12.36 -7.24
C ALA A 170 5.24 11.22 -7.66
N MET A 171 4.75 10.22 -8.41
CA MET A 171 5.58 9.14 -8.97
C MET A 171 6.66 9.69 -9.91
N ASN A 172 6.30 10.60 -10.80
CA ASN A 172 7.25 11.21 -11.74
C ASN A 172 8.34 12.01 -11.00
N ARG A 173 7.99 12.70 -9.90
CA ARG A 173 8.94 13.44 -9.06
C ARG A 173 9.86 12.49 -8.28
N ALA A 174 9.30 11.41 -7.73
CA ALA A 174 10.09 10.37 -7.07
C ALA A 174 11.10 9.73 -8.03
N ASN A 175 10.73 9.50 -9.29
CA ASN A 175 11.60 8.90 -10.31
C ASN A 175 12.73 9.84 -10.79
N LYS A 176 12.63 11.15 -10.53
CA LYS A 176 13.74 12.10 -10.78
C LYS A 176 14.82 12.04 -9.71
N CYS A 177 14.49 11.55 -8.54
CA CYS A 177 15.44 11.34 -7.46
C CYS A 177 16.12 9.99 -7.64
N GLU A 178 17.34 9.86 -7.12
CA GLU A 178 18.06 8.60 -7.17
C GLU A 178 17.27 7.51 -6.44
N GLN A 179 17.19 6.32 -7.04
CA GLN A 179 16.46 5.20 -6.46
C GLN A 179 17.16 4.69 -5.18
N VAL A 180 16.36 4.32 -4.20
CA VAL A 180 16.86 3.72 -2.96
C VAL A 180 17.62 2.42 -3.27
N ARG A 181 18.92 2.38 -2.93
CA ARG A 181 19.77 1.18 -3.06
C ARG A 181 19.99 0.55 -1.70
N ILE A 182 19.77 -0.77 -1.61
CA ILE A 182 19.81 -1.53 -0.35
C ILE A 182 21.21 -1.52 0.30
N LYS A 183 22.29 -1.39 -0.50
CA LYS A 183 23.69 -1.50 -0.01
C LYS A 183 24.29 -0.19 0.50
N HIS A 184 23.60 0.91 0.42
CA HIS A 184 24.07 2.23 0.85
C HIS A 184 22.94 2.98 1.52
N ALA A 185 23.27 3.97 2.35
CA ALA A 185 22.27 4.89 2.85
C ALA A 185 21.47 5.43 1.67
N PRO A 186 20.11 5.36 1.69
CA PRO A 186 19.32 5.87 0.60
C PRO A 186 19.60 7.36 0.40
N PRO A 187 19.66 7.82 -0.87
CA PRO A 187 19.83 9.25 -1.13
C PRO A 187 18.67 10.04 -0.52
N ASN A 188 18.94 11.27 -0.11
CA ASN A 188 17.94 12.18 0.43
C ASN A 188 17.80 13.40 -0.51
N PRO A 189 16.61 13.66 -1.06
CA PRO A 189 15.37 12.89 -0.87
C PRO A 189 15.25 11.67 -1.80
N SER A 190 14.59 10.64 -1.33
CA SER A 190 14.18 9.50 -2.18
C SER A 190 12.95 8.79 -1.60
N SER A 191 12.18 8.10 -2.44
CA SER A 191 11.11 7.22 -1.96
C SER A 191 10.76 6.14 -2.97
N SER A 192 10.73 4.90 -2.52
CA SER A 192 10.25 3.76 -3.32
C SER A 192 8.74 3.51 -3.15
N VAL A 193 8.01 4.39 -2.46
CA VAL A 193 6.54 4.36 -2.38
C VAL A 193 5.90 4.38 -3.77
N ALA A 194 6.53 5.03 -4.75
CA ALA A 194 6.10 4.99 -6.15
C ALA A 194 5.91 3.56 -6.69
N SER A 195 6.77 2.61 -6.29
CA SER A 195 6.66 1.20 -6.68
C SER A 195 5.44 0.52 -6.05
N LEU A 196 5.12 0.81 -4.78
CA LEU A 196 3.90 0.34 -4.13
C LEU A 196 2.64 0.92 -4.79
N ILE A 197 2.64 2.22 -5.10
CA ILE A 197 1.53 2.85 -5.83
C ILE A 197 1.33 2.22 -7.21
N SER A 198 2.41 1.98 -7.96
CA SER A 198 2.34 1.27 -9.24
C SER A 198 1.73 -0.12 -9.09
N ALA A 199 2.15 -0.89 -8.07
CA ALA A 199 1.59 -2.21 -7.79
C ALA A 199 0.10 -2.15 -7.45
N LEU A 200 -0.34 -1.15 -6.66
CA LEU A 200 -1.75 -0.94 -6.33
C LEU A 200 -2.56 -0.59 -7.58
N VAL A 201 -2.09 0.34 -8.39
CA VAL A 201 -2.78 0.74 -9.63
C VAL A 201 -2.92 -0.45 -10.56
N THR A 202 -1.82 -1.19 -10.84
CA THR A 202 -1.84 -2.38 -11.69
C THR A 202 -2.82 -3.44 -11.18
N ALA A 203 -2.78 -3.73 -9.86
CA ALA A 203 -3.64 -4.74 -9.26
C ALA A 203 -5.15 -4.44 -9.39
N TYR A 204 -5.52 -3.16 -9.54
CA TYR A 204 -6.93 -2.74 -9.58
C TYR A 204 -7.40 -2.19 -10.91
N THR A 205 -6.50 -1.90 -11.84
CA THR A 205 -6.85 -1.57 -13.23
C THR A 205 -6.87 -2.80 -14.13
N GLU A 206 -6.04 -3.79 -13.84
CA GLU A 206 -5.96 -5.04 -14.61
C GLU A 206 -6.56 -6.21 -13.82
N PRO A 207 -7.56 -6.93 -14.35
CA PRO A 207 -8.04 -8.17 -13.73
C PRO A 207 -6.95 -9.25 -13.80
N ILE A 208 -6.88 -10.13 -12.79
CA ILE A 208 -6.02 -11.31 -12.82
C ILE A 208 -6.39 -12.12 -14.08
N LYS A 209 -5.42 -12.31 -14.97
CA LYS A 209 -5.57 -13.21 -16.11
C LYS A 209 -5.58 -14.65 -15.55
N THR A 210 -6.76 -15.24 -15.45
CA THR A 210 -6.96 -16.65 -15.13
C THR A 210 -6.82 -17.49 -16.38
#